data_1d335eca9edd2addaa89b689ddd8b674
#
_entry.id   1d335eca9edd2addaa89b689ddd8b674
#
_cell.length_a   1.000
_cell.length_b   1.000
_cell.length_c   1.000
_cell.angle_alpha   90.00
_cell.angle_beta   90.00
_cell.angle_gamma   90.00
#
_symmetry.space_group_name_H-M   'P 1'
#
loop_
_entity.id
_entity.type
_entity.pdbx_description
1 polymer ?
#
loop_
_entity_poly.entity_id
_entity_poly.type
_entity_poly.pdbx_seq_one_letter_code
_entity_poly.pdbx_strand_id
1 'polypeptide(L)'
;AYAQYKAGEKAQAIATPDRFMKLHPASPALDYALYLKGLVNFNDNLGLFSWISQQDLSERDQKAAKDSFESFSELATRFPDSRYAKDARQRMTYIVNSLAQYEVHVARYYFQRGAYVAAIGRAQAALADYQGVPALEEALYILIQSYDALGMTQLRDDARRVMQSSYPQGAYAT
;
A
#
# COMPACT_ATOMS: atom_id res chain seq x y z
N ALA A 1 0.55 14.73 -21.80
CA ALA A 1 0.30 13.80 -20.69
C ALA A 1 -1.18 13.78 -20.28
N TYR A 2 -1.77 14.91 -19.82
CA TYR A 2 -3.16 14.92 -19.34
C TYR A 2 -4.17 14.46 -20.39
N ALA A 3 -4.07 14.93 -21.63
CA ALA A 3 -4.93 14.48 -22.74
C ALA A 3 -4.77 12.97 -23.02
N GLN A 4 -3.54 12.47 -22.99
CA GLN A 4 -3.21 11.04 -23.15
C GLN A 4 -3.78 10.19 -22.00
N TYR A 5 -3.71 10.71 -20.77
CA TYR A 5 -4.33 10.07 -19.59
C TYR A 5 -5.85 9.96 -19.78
N LYS A 6 -6.50 11.04 -20.21
CA LYS A 6 -7.95 11.05 -20.48
C LYS A 6 -8.35 10.16 -21.67
N ALA A 7 -7.47 10.01 -22.65
CA ALA A 7 -7.68 9.11 -23.79
C ALA A 7 -7.38 7.64 -23.48
N GLY A 8 -6.93 7.31 -22.28
CA GLY A 8 -6.56 5.93 -21.89
C GLY A 8 -5.21 5.45 -22.41
N GLU A 9 -4.40 6.34 -22.99
CA GLU A 9 -3.06 6.04 -23.50
C GLU A 9 -2.01 6.03 -22.37
N LYS A 10 -2.13 5.07 -21.46
CA LYS A 10 -1.39 5.03 -20.20
C LYS A 10 0.13 5.09 -20.37
N ALA A 11 0.70 4.30 -21.30
CA ALA A 11 2.14 4.27 -21.53
C ALA A 11 2.69 5.63 -21.98
N GLN A 12 2.00 6.32 -22.90
CA GLN A 12 2.39 7.64 -23.36
C GLN A 12 2.16 8.71 -22.29
N ALA A 13 1.10 8.57 -21.50
CA ALA A 13 0.80 9.47 -20.40
C ALA A 13 1.86 9.44 -19.30
N ILE A 14 2.56 8.31 -19.10
CA ILE A 14 3.71 8.17 -18.19
C ILE A 14 5.01 8.70 -18.84
N ALA A 15 5.28 8.32 -20.09
CA ALA A 15 6.51 8.70 -20.78
C ALA A 15 6.63 10.21 -21.00
N THR A 16 5.52 10.92 -21.18
CA THR A 16 5.50 12.37 -21.41
C THR A 16 5.99 13.16 -20.19
N PRO A 17 5.52 12.95 -18.95
CA PRO A 17 6.07 13.60 -17.76
C PRO A 17 7.54 13.26 -17.53
N ASP A 18 7.95 12.02 -17.71
CA ASP A 18 9.35 11.59 -17.53
C ASP A 18 10.28 12.33 -18.49
N ARG A 19 9.90 12.43 -19.77
CA ARG A 19 10.65 13.19 -20.76
C ARG A 19 10.68 14.69 -20.41
N PHE A 20 9.57 15.25 -19.97
CA PHE A 20 9.49 16.67 -19.58
C PHE A 20 10.42 16.96 -18.42
N MET A 21 10.42 16.14 -17.36
CA MET A 21 11.28 16.32 -16.19
C MET A 21 12.76 16.22 -16.53
N LYS A 22 13.13 15.31 -17.45
CA LYS A 22 14.53 15.20 -17.94
C LYS A 22 14.98 16.42 -18.74
N LEU A 23 14.12 16.96 -19.60
CA LEU A 23 14.47 18.08 -20.47
C LEU A 23 14.40 19.43 -19.76
N HIS A 24 13.57 19.55 -18.72
CA HIS A 24 13.30 20.81 -18.01
C HIS A 24 13.39 20.62 -16.48
N PRO A 25 14.58 20.28 -15.93
CA PRO A 25 14.74 19.94 -14.51
C PRO A 25 14.52 21.13 -13.55
N ALA A 26 14.50 22.36 -14.07
CA ALA A 26 14.25 23.59 -13.30
C ALA A 26 12.89 24.22 -13.61
N SER A 27 11.99 23.51 -14.30
CA SER A 27 10.68 24.05 -14.64
C SER A 27 9.79 24.23 -13.41
N PRO A 28 9.04 25.34 -13.30
CA PRO A 28 8.05 25.52 -12.24
C PRO A 28 6.86 24.57 -12.33
N ALA A 29 6.74 23.79 -13.41
CA ALA A 29 5.69 22.81 -13.61
C ALA A 29 6.10 21.36 -13.27
N LEU A 30 7.23 21.17 -12.57
CA LEU A 30 7.69 19.84 -12.16
C LEU A 30 6.74 19.17 -11.17
N ASP A 31 6.15 19.94 -10.25
CA ASP A 31 5.14 19.45 -9.32
C ASP A 31 3.92 18.89 -10.04
N TYR A 32 3.46 19.60 -11.08
CA TYR A 32 2.35 19.11 -11.92
C TYR A 32 2.72 17.88 -12.73
N ALA A 33 3.94 17.80 -13.25
CA ALA A 33 4.42 16.60 -13.97
C ALA A 33 4.45 15.37 -13.07
N LEU A 34 4.98 15.49 -11.84
CA LEU A 34 4.97 14.43 -10.84
C LEU A 34 3.55 14.02 -10.44
N TYR A 35 2.67 15.00 -10.25
CA TYR A 35 1.27 14.74 -9.93
C TYR A 35 0.56 13.96 -11.03
N LEU A 36 0.73 14.34 -12.30
CA LEU A 36 0.17 13.60 -13.44
C LEU A 36 0.72 12.18 -13.52
N LYS A 37 2.02 11.98 -13.32
CA LYS A 37 2.64 10.65 -13.31
C LYS A 37 2.03 9.77 -12.22
N GLY A 38 1.86 10.33 -11.02
CA GLY A 38 1.16 9.65 -9.92
C GLY A 38 -0.27 9.28 -10.30
N LEU A 39 -1.04 10.20 -10.88
CA LEU A 39 -2.44 9.94 -11.28
C LEU A 39 -2.57 8.85 -12.34
N VAL A 40 -1.69 8.80 -13.32
CA VAL A 40 -1.73 7.79 -14.40
C VAL A 40 -1.53 6.36 -13.85
N ASN A 41 -0.69 6.24 -12.83
CA ASN A 41 -0.44 4.96 -12.16
C ASN A 41 -1.44 4.68 -11.03
N PHE A 42 -2.13 5.72 -10.54
CA PHE A 42 -3.14 5.58 -9.50
C PHE A 42 -4.38 4.88 -10.07
N ASN A 43 -4.79 3.82 -9.40
CA ASN A 43 -6.01 3.11 -9.73
C ASN A 43 -6.96 3.19 -8.54
N ASP A 44 -8.07 3.87 -8.70
CA ASP A 44 -9.10 4.02 -7.66
C ASP A 44 -9.71 2.67 -7.23
N ASN A 45 -9.53 1.63 -8.04
CA ASN A 45 -10.05 0.29 -7.75
C ASN A 45 -9.13 -0.54 -6.83
N LEU A 46 -7.97 -0.01 -6.43
CA LEU A 46 -7.00 -0.75 -5.59
C LEU A 46 -7.52 -1.18 -4.21
N GLY A 47 -8.61 -0.63 -3.71
CA GLY A 47 -8.96 -0.88 -2.32
C GLY A 47 -10.39 -1.32 -2.02
N LEU A 48 -11.39 -0.85 -2.74
CA LEU A 48 -12.78 -1.02 -2.30
C LEU A 48 -13.54 -2.14 -3.03
N PHE A 49 -13.13 -2.50 -4.24
CA PHE A 49 -13.84 -3.47 -5.06
C PHE A 49 -13.07 -4.76 -5.35
N SER A 50 -11.73 -4.77 -5.22
CA SER A 50 -10.94 -5.96 -5.51
C SER A 50 -11.15 -7.06 -4.46
N TRP A 51 -11.32 -6.71 -3.19
CA TRP A 51 -11.61 -7.69 -2.14
C TRP A 51 -13.06 -8.22 -2.19
N ILE A 52 -14.00 -7.39 -2.65
CA ILE A 52 -15.41 -7.81 -2.87
C ILE A 52 -15.52 -8.71 -4.10
N SER A 53 -14.71 -8.50 -5.14
CA SER A 53 -14.73 -9.30 -6.37
C SER A 53 -13.87 -10.58 -6.31
N GLN A 54 -13.19 -10.87 -5.19
CA GLN A 54 -12.25 -12.01 -5.04
C GLN A 54 -11.15 -12.04 -6.11
N GLN A 55 -10.86 -10.91 -6.76
CA GLN A 55 -9.76 -10.80 -7.72
C GLN A 55 -8.48 -10.44 -6.97
N ASP A 56 -7.50 -11.33 -7.04
CA ASP A 56 -6.14 -11.04 -6.59
C ASP A 56 -5.61 -9.81 -7.34
N LEU A 57 -5.08 -8.85 -6.57
CA LEU A 57 -4.31 -7.76 -7.16
C LEU A 57 -3.18 -8.36 -7.99
N SER A 58 -3.20 -8.14 -9.29
CA SER A 58 -2.13 -8.62 -10.15
C SER A 58 -0.79 -7.95 -9.74
N GLU A 59 0.33 -8.62 -9.99
CA GLU A 59 1.66 -8.02 -9.77
C GLU A 59 1.80 -6.67 -10.49
N ARG A 60 1.15 -6.52 -11.63
CA ARG A 60 1.09 -5.27 -12.40
C ARG A 60 0.39 -4.16 -11.64
N ASP A 61 -0.72 -4.47 -10.93
CA ASP A 61 -1.48 -3.48 -10.17
C ASP A 61 -0.73 -3.05 -8.92
N GLN A 62 -0.05 -3.98 -8.25
CA GLN A 62 0.83 -3.67 -7.11
C GLN A 62 2.01 -2.78 -7.55
N LYS A 63 2.63 -3.08 -8.69
CA LYS A 63 3.69 -2.25 -9.25
C LYS A 63 3.18 -0.85 -9.59
N ALA A 64 2.04 -0.72 -10.25
CA ALA A 64 1.45 0.57 -10.58
C ALA A 64 1.13 1.38 -9.31
N ALA A 65 0.64 0.74 -8.25
CA ALA A 65 0.40 1.39 -6.97
C ALA A 65 1.69 1.93 -6.34
N LYS A 66 2.77 1.14 -6.35
CA LYS A 66 4.10 1.56 -5.86
C LYS A 66 4.67 2.72 -6.69
N ASP A 67 4.61 2.64 -8.01
CA ASP A 67 5.06 3.70 -8.92
C ASP A 67 4.26 5.01 -8.69
N SER A 68 2.96 4.89 -8.42
CA SER A 68 2.10 6.02 -8.05
C SER A 68 2.52 6.64 -6.72
N PHE A 69 2.73 5.80 -5.70
CA PHE A 69 3.19 6.24 -4.39
C PHE A 69 4.52 6.98 -4.46
N GLU A 70 5.51 6.45 -5.20
CA GLU A 70 6.81 7.10 -5.40
C GLU A 70 6.66 8.49 -6.02
N SER A 71 5.84 8.61 -7.07
CA SER A 71 5.61 9.90 -7.74
C SER A 71 4.96 10.93 -6.82
N PHE A 72 3.96 10.52 -6.03
CA PHE A 72 3.33 11.40 -5.05
C PHE A 72 4.24 11.73 -3.86
N SER A 73 5.06 10.79 -3.42
CA SER A 73 6.06 11.00 -2.36
C SER A 73 7.12 12.00 -2.78
N GLU A 74 7.66 11.87 -3.99
CA GLU A 74 8.60 12.83 -4.56
C GLU A 74 7.99 14.24 -4.64
N LEU A 75 6.75 14.34 -5.12
CA LEU A 75 6.02 15.61 -5.15
C LEU A 75 5.89 16.22 -3.75
N ALA A 76 5.40 15.45 -2.78
CA ALA A 76 5.15 15.94 -1.43
C ALA A 76 6.43 16.36 -0.69
N THR A 77 7.57 15.74 -1.04
CA THR A 77 8.89 16.02 -0.43
C THR A 77 9.57 17.22 -1.09
N ARG A 78 9.59 17.26 -2.42
CA ARG A 78 10.29 18.34 -3.16
C ARG A 78 9.48 19.62 -3.25
N PHE A 79 8.16 19.51 -3.26
CA PHE A 79 7.21 20.62 -3.45
C PHE A 79 6.13 20.61 -2.36
N PRO A 80 6.49 20.74 -1.07
CA PRO A 80 5.54 20.62 0.04
C PRO A 80 4.41 21.66 0.00
N ASP A 81 4.67 22.83 -0.58
CA ASP A 81 3.72 23.95 -0.73
C ASP A 81 2.95 23.91 -2.05
N SER A 82 3.16 22.90 -2.89
CA SER A 82 2.40 22.75 -4.12
C SER A 82 0.92 22.51 -3.81
N ARG A 83 0.06 23.13 -4.62
CA ARG A 83 -1.39 22.92 -4.55
C ARG A 83 -1.81 21.45 -4.70
N TYR A 84 -0.93 20.62 -5.28
CA TYR A 84 -1.16 19.18 -5.46
C TYR A 84 -0.69 18.34 -4.28
N ALA A 85 0.14 18.89 -3.38
CA ALA A 85 0.77 18.13 -2.30
C ALA A 85 -0.24 17.55 -1.31
N LYS A 86 -1.32 18.27 -1.02
CA LYS A 86 -2.38 17.78 -0.11
C LYS A 86 -3.09 16.56 -0.68
N ASP A 87 -3.51 16.62 -1.94
CA ASP A 87 -4.18 15.49 -2.62
C ASP A 87 -3.22 14.30 -2.79
N ALA A 88 -1.96 14.57 -3.14
CA ALA A 88 -0.93 13.54 -3.25
C ALA A 88 -0.77 12.76 -1.93
N ARG A 89 -0.69 13.43 -0.77
CA ARG A 89 -0.61 12.78 0.55
C ARG A 89 -1.84 11.93 0.86
N GLN A 90 -3.03 12.39 0.52
CA GLN A 90 -4.26 11.61 0.70
C GLN A 90 -4.24 10.32 -0.14
N ARG A 91 -3.79 10.41 -1.39
CA ARG A 91 -3.64 9.25 -2.27
C ARG A 91 -2.56 8.29 -1.80
N MET A 92 -1.44 8.80 -1.28
CA MET A 92 -0.41 7.97 -0.66
C MET A 92 -0.97 7.16 0.50
N THR A 93 -1.73 7.78 1.39
CA THR A 93 -2.39 7.08 2.50
C THR A 93 -3.35 6.00 1.99
N TYR A 94 -4.12 6.30 0.96
CA TYR A 94 -5.02 5.32 0.34
C TYR A 94 -4.25 4.12 -0.24
N ILE A 95 -3.16 4.37 -0.98
CA ILE A 95 -2.33 3.31 -1.57
C ILE A 95 -1.76 2.40 -0.49
N VAL A 96 -1.17 2.97 0.56
CA VAL A 96 -0.55 2.21 1.66
C VAL A 96 -1.59 1.34 2.37
N ASN A 97 -2.76 1.90 2.68
CA ASN A 97 -3.86 1.15 3.28
C ASN A 97 -4.30 -0.02 2.39
N SER A 98 -4.44 0.21 1.09
CA SER A 98 -4.89 -0.81 0.12
C SER A 98 -3.88 -1.95 -0.01
N LEU A 99 -2.59 -1.64 -0.09
CA LEU A 99 -1.53 -2.65 -0.18
C LEU A 99 -1.42 -3.47 1.10
N ALA A 100 -1.50 -2.83 2.27
CA ALA A 100 -1.49 -3.53 3.55
C ALA A 100 -2.71 -4.45 3.71
N GLN A 101 -3.91 -3.99 3.34
CA GLN A 101 -5.12 -4.81 3.36
C GLN A 101 -5.00 -6.04 2.45
N TYR A 102 -4.37 -5.90 1.29
CA TYR A 102 -4.13 -7.03 0.40
C TYR A 102 -3.24 -8.09 1.07
N GLU A 103 -2.10 -7.71 1.65
CA GLU A 103 -1.20 -8.66 2.33
C GLU A 103 -1.91 -9.36 3.50
N VAL A 104 -2.70 -8.63 4.28
CA VAL A 104 -3.48 -9.21 5.38
C VAL A 104 -4.57 -10.14 4.87
N HIS A 105 -5.22 -9.81 3.75
CA HIS A 105 -6.20 -10.70 3.12
C HIS A 105 -5.57 -12.02 2.68
N VAL A 106 -4.39 -11.97 2.05
CA VAL A 106 -3.63 -13.18 1.67
C VAL A 106 -3.19 -13.97 2.89
N ALA A 107 -2.74 -13.30 3.96
CA ALA A 107 -2.38 -13.95 5.22
C ALA A 107 -3.59 -14.70 5.83
N ARG A 108 -4.75 -14.05 5.86
CA ARG A 108 -6.01 -14.65 6.33
C ARG A 108 -6.42 -15.87 5.50
N TYR A 109 -6.29 -15.80 4.19
CA TYR A 109 -6.57 -16.92 3.30
C TYR A 109 -5.73 -18.14 3.63
N TYR A 110 -4.42 -17.97 3.82
CA TYR A 110 -3.54 -19.07 4.23
C TYR A 110 -3.85 -19.59 5.63
N PHE A 111 -4.12 -18.68 6.57
CA PHE A 111 -4.51 -19.05 7.93
C PHE A 111 -5.76 -19.94 7.97
N GLN A 112 -6.81 -19.55 7.25
CA GLN A 112 -8.08 -20.32 7.18
C GLN A 112 -7.89 -21.70 6.57
N ARG A 113 -6.85 -21.91 5.76
CA ARG A 113 -6.50 -23.21 5.17
C ARG A 113 -5.53 -24.04 6.02
N GLY A 114 -5.15 -23.56 7.20
CA GLY A 114 -4.16 -24.21 8.06
C GLY A 114 -2.72 -24.11 7.56
N ALA A 115 -2.45 -23.31 6.54
CA ALA A 115 -1.12 -23.06 6.01
C ALA A 115 -0.39 -21.98 6.86
N TYR A 116 -0.20 -22.26 8.15
CA TYR A 116 0.24 -21.30 9.15
C TYR A 116 1.60 -20.67 8.85
N VAL A 117 2.55 -21.42 8.30
CA VAL A 117 3.87 -20.87 7.91
C VAL A 117 3.73 -19.81 6.81
N ALA A 118 2.88 -20.06 5.81
CA ALA A 118 2.62 -19.09 4.75
C ALA A 118 1.86 -17.86 5.29
N ALA A 119 0.89 -18.07 6.18
CA ALA A 119 0.18 -16.97 6.86
C ALA A 119 1.12 -16.07 7.66
N ILE A 120 2.06 -16.67 8.41
CA ILE A 120 3.11 -15.95 9.15
C ILE A 120 3.94 -15.09 8.20
N GLY A 121 4.44 -15.66 7.11
CA GLY A 121 5.26 -14.91 6.13
C GLY A 121 4.55 -13.68 5.57
N ARG A 122 3.27 -13.81 5.22
CA ARG A 122 2.46 -12.68 4.71
C ARG A 122 2.15 -11.64 5.77
N ALA A 123 1.79 -12.06 6.97
CA ALA A 123 1.52 -11.14 8.08
C ALA A 123 2.77 -10.38 8.50
N GLN A 124 3.95 -11.05 8.55
CA GLN A 124 5.23 -10.39 8.81
C GLN A 124 5.59 -9.38 7.72
N ALA A 125 5.39 -9.71 6.44
CA ALA A 125 5.60 -8.78 5.34
C ALA A 125 4.72 -7.53 5.49
N ALA A 126 3.43 -7.69 5.82
CA ALA A 126 2.55 -6.56 6.08
C ALA A 126 3.06 -5.66 7.20
N LEU A 127 3.52 -6.24 8.32
CA LEU A 127 4.06 -5.49 9.47
C LEU A 127 5.39 -4.81 9.19
N ALA A 128 6.23 -5.40 8.32
CA ALA A 128 7.53 -4.84 7.96
C ALA A 128 7.41 -3.70 6.94
N ASP A 129 6.56 -3.87 5.93
CA ASP A 129 6.48 -2.97 4.79
C ASP A 129 5.55 -1.77 5.02
N TYR A 130 4.59 -1.90 5.95
CA TYR A 130 3.59 -0.88 6.21
C TYR A 130 3.57 -0.47 7.67
N GLN A 131 3.32 0.82 7.95
CA GLN A 131 3.23 1.34 9.30
C GLN A 131 2.02 2.26 9.45
N GLY A 132 1.43 2.24 10.66
CA GLY A 132 0.35 3.16 11.00
C GLY A 132 -0.96 2.92 10.25
N VAL A 133 -1.17 1.73 9.70
CA VAL A 133 -2.39 1.37 8.98
C VAL A 133 -3.28 0.41 9.81
N PRO A 134 -4.61 0.56 9.75
CA PRO A 134 -5.53 -0.23 10.58
C PRO A 134 -5.43 -1.75 10.36
N ALA A 135 -5.09 -2.19 9.15
CA ALA A 135 -5.01 -3.61 8.81
C ALA A 135 -3.93 -4.39 9.60
N LEU A 136 -2.94 -3.71 10.17
CA LEU A 136 -1.85 -4.36 10.90
C LEU A 136 -2.27 -4.99 12.22
N GLU A 137 -3.36 -4.53 12.82
CA GLU A 137 -3.93 -5.18 13.99
C GLU A 137 -4.34 -6.62 13.67
N GLU A 138 -5.02 -6.83 12.54
CA GLU A 138 -5.37 -8.16 12.09
C GLU A 138 -4.16 -9.00 11.68
N ALA A 139 -3.13 -8.39 11.09
CA ALA A 139 -1.87 -9.08 10.80
C ALA A 139 -1.23 -9.65 12.07
N LEU A 140 -1.18 -8.88 13.15
CA LEU A 140 -0.71 -9.36 14.45
C LEU A 140 -1.58 -10.47 15.02
N TYR A 141 -2.89 -10.37 14.90
CA TYR A 141 -3.80 -11.43 15.32
C TYR A 141 -3.52 -12.74 14.56
N ILE A 142 -3.36 -12.69 13.24
CA ILE A 142 -3.03 -13.85 12.42
C ILE A 142 -1.69 -14.47 12.84
N LEU A 143 -0.68 -13.64 13.15
CA LEU A 143 0.60 -14.11 13.67
C LEU A 143 0.44 -14.85 14.99
N ILE A 144 -0.25 -14.28 15.96
CA ILE A 144 -0.49 -14.87 17.28
C ILE A 144 -1.14 -16.23 17.14
N GLN A 145 -2.22 -16.32 16.37
CA GLN A 145 -2.96 -17.55 16.17
C GLN A 145 -2.14 -18.60 15.40
N SER A 146 -1.35 -18.18 14.41
CA SER A 146 -0.51 -19.09 13.64
C SER A 146 0.66 -19.62 14.46
N TYR A 147 1.29 -18.80 15.29
CA TYR A 147 2.32 -19.25 16.23
C TYR A 147 1.79 -20.21 17.28
N ASP A 148 0.58 -19.94 17.79
CA ASP A 148 -0.09 -20.84 18.74
C ASP A 148 -0.36 -22.21 18.11
N ALA A 149 -0.91 -22.24 16.90
CA ALA A 149 -1.17 -23.48 16.15
C ALA A 149 0.10 -24.31 15.86
N LEU A 150 1.25 -23.66 15.73
CA LEU A 150 2.56 -24.31 15.50
C LEU A 150 3.32 -24.61 16.79
N GLY A 151 2.77 -24.29 17.99
CA GLY A 151 3.44 -24.48 19.27
C GLY A 151 4.63 -23.55 19.53
N MET A 152 4.74 -22.44 18.78
CA MET A 152 5.81 -21.44 18.90
C MET A 152 5.49 -20.44 20.03
N THR A 153 5.46 -20.92 21.26
CA THR A 153 4.94 -20.18 22.42
C THR A 153 5.63 -18.84 22.67
N GLN A 154 6.96 -18.80 22.53
CA GLN A 154 7.70 -17.55 22.76
C GLN A 154 7.36 -16.48 21.72
N LEU A 155 7.31 -16.81 20.42
CA LEU A 155 6.95 -15.88 19.36
C LEU A 155 5.51 -15.42 19.49
N ARG A 156 4.60 -16.32 19.87
CA ARG A 156 3.21 -15.96 20.19
C ARG A 156 3.13 -14.91 21.30
N ASP A 157 3.85 -15.15 22.41
CA ASP A 157 3.80 -14.28 23.57
C ASP A 157 4.47 -12.92 23.28
N ASP A 158 5.53 -12.90 22.47
CA ASP A 158 6.13 -11.67 21.98
C ASP A 158 5.15 -10.87 21.11
N ALA A 159 4.48 -11.52 20.16
CA ALA A 159 3.46 -10.89 19.32
C ALA A 159 2.27 -10.37 20.13
N ARG A 160 1.84 -11.09 21.18
CA ARG A 160 0.80 -10.62 22.12
C ARG A 160 1.20 -9.35 22.85
N ARG A 161 2.46 -9.24 23.30
CA ARG A 161 2.96 -8.01 23.95
C ARG A 161 2.92 -6.82 22.98
N VAL A 162 3.31 -7.04 21.72
CA VAL A 162 3.21 -6.01 20.69
C VAL A 162 1.74 -5.61 20.46
N MET A 163 0.83 -6.57 20.37
CA MET A 163 -0.60 -6.30 20.24
C MET A 163 -1.13 -5.42 21.38
N GLN A 164 -0.85 -5.81 22.62
CA GLN A 164 -1.31 -5.09 23.81
C GLN A 164 -0.75 -3.66 23.90
N SER A 165 0.51 -3.46 23.48
CA SER A 165 1.12 -2.12 23.49
C SER A 165 0.66 -1.23 22.35
N SER A 166 0.44 -1.79 21.17
CA SER A 166 0.12 -1.02 19.95
C SER A 166 -1.39 -0.81 19.78
N TYR A 167 -2.19 -1.78 20.22
CA TYR A 167 -3.66 -1.80 20.03
C TYR A 167 -4.40 -2.16 21.33
N PRO A 168 -4.23 -1.39 22.42
CA PRO A 168 -4.80 -1.74 23.74
C PRO A 168 -6.34 -1.78 23.77
N GLN A 169 -6.98 -1.14 22.82
CA GLN A 169 -8.45 -1.11 22.66
C GLN A 169 -8.89 -1.63 21.28
N GLY A 170 -8.04 -2.41 20.64
CA GLY A 170 -8.30 -2.95 19.33
C GLY A 170 -9.36 -4.05 19.31
N ALA A 171 -9.87 -4.35 18.13
CA ALA A 171 -10.89 -5.39 17.93
C ALA A 171 -10.38 -6.81 18.25
N TYR A 172 -9.06 -7.02 18.21
CA TYR A 172 -8.38 -8.29 18.44
C TYR A 172 -7.55 -8.32 19.75
N ALA A 173 -7.69 -7.30 20.60
CA ALA A 173 -6.91 -7.12 21.83
C ALA A 173 -7.37 -7.98 23.04
N THR A 174 -7.99 -9.15 22.80
CA THR A 174 -8.46 -10.08 23.85
C THR A 174 -7.43 -11.10 24.28
#